data_09d4d9cfc57cc4dca7338b08197151bc
#
_entry.id   09d4d9cfc57cc4dca7338b08197151bc
#
_cell.length_a   1.000
_cell.length_b   1.000
_cell.length_c   1.000
_cell.angle_alpha   90.00
_cell.angle_beta   90.00
_cell.angle_gamma   90.00
#
_symmetry.space_group_name_H-M   'P 1'
#
loop_
_entity.id
_entity.type
_entity.pdbx_description
1 polymer ?
#
loop_
_entity_poly.entity_id
_entity_poly.type
_entity_poly.pdbx_seq_one_letter_code
_entity_poly.pdbx_strand_id
1 'polypeptide(L)'
;MSAGPFYIVWTGAEAGSTRSEQWPFQMAKLVSQPSIATRWPALSVNSALPPTDPVRAGQALFVAQCLPCHKLNGAGASDVGPDLNLPQNPTEYLTSQGLHDLIRNPRAVRTWPAQAMPGFPPDYLSDREIDLVIAYLRHMAGRKQAQ
;
A
#
# COMPACT_ATOMS: atom_id res chain seq x y z
N MET A 1 -24.03 -1.59 15.42
CA MET A 1 -23.98 -0.70 14.23
C MET A 1 -24.66 -1.41 13.07
N SER A 2 -25.44 -0.72 12.25
CA SER A 2 -26.01 -1.30 11.03
C SER A 2 -24.95 -1.30 9.92
N ALA A 3 -24.91 -2.36 9.12
CA ALA A 3 -24.06 -2.42 7.92
C ALA A 3 -24.52 -1.46 6.79
N GLY A 4 -25.60 -0.73 7.02
CA GLY A 4 -26.25 0.14 6.03
C GLY A 4 -27.20 -0.64 5.11
N PRO A 5 -27.90 0.07 4.21
CA PRO A 5 -28.86 -0.56 3.30
C PRO A 5 -28.19 -1.41 2.21
N PHE A 6 -26.93 -1.15 1.88
CA PHE A 6 -26.18 -1.82 0.82
C PHE A 6 -24.75 -2.15 1.25
N TYR A 7 -24.25 -3.29 0.80
CA TYR A 7 -22.86 -3.72 0.93
C TYR A 7 -22.47 -4.59 -0.26
N ILE A 8 -21.16 -4.71 -0.52
CA ILE A 8 -20.67 -5.55 -1.60
C ILE A 8 -20.54 -7.00 -1.12
N VAL A 9 -20.96 -7.93 -1.96
CA VAL A 9 -20.75 -9.36 -1.78
C VAL A 9 -19.95 -9.89 -2.98
N TRP A 10 -18.86 -10.57 -2.71
CA TRP A 10 -18.07 -11.24 -3.72
C TRP A 10 -18.62 -12.64 -3.95
N THR A 11 -19.18 -12.88 -5.13
CA THR A 11 -19.71 -14.20 -5.53
C THR A 11 -18.60 -14.98 -6.24
N GLY A 12 -18.51 -16.30 -5.93
CA GLY A 12 -17.49 -17.16 -6.53
C GLY A 12 -16.07 -16.97 -6.01
N ALA A 13 -15.87 -16.14 -4.99
CA ALA A 13 -14.57 -16.03 -4.32
C ALA A 13 -14.33 -17.29 -3.48
N GLU A 14 -13.12 -17.87 -3.60
CA GLU A 14 -12.71 -18.94 -2.69
C GLU A 14 -12.58 -18.41 -1.26
N ALA A 15 -12.86 -19.27 -0.27
CA ALA A 15 -12.75 -18.90 1.13
C ALA A 15 -11.32 -18.38 1.44
N GLY A 16 -11.24 -17.17 2.01
CA GLY A 16 -9.97 -16.52 2.33
C GLY A 16 -9.29 -15.77 1.18
N SER A 17 -9.83 -15.80 -0.05
CA SER A 17 -9.29 -15.03 -1.18
C SER A 17 -9.62 -13.54 -1.10
N THR A 18 -10.65 -13.17 -0.34
CA THR A 18 -11.09 -11.79 -0.16
C THR A 18 -10.74 -11.31 1.24
N ARG A 19 -9.95 -10.25 1.34
CA ARG A 19 -9.49 -9.69 2.61
C ARG A 19 -10.55 -8.76 3.23
N SER A 20 -10.44 -8.49 4.54
CA SER A 20 -11.43 -7.71 5.29
C SER A 20 -11.66 -6.31 4.73
N GLU A 21 -10.63 -5.64 4.21
CA GLU A 21 -10.72 -4.33 3.59
C GLU A 21 -11.47 -4.33 2.24
N GLN A 22 -11.63 -5.50 1.64
CA GLN A 22 -12.40 -5.68 0.40
C GLN A 22 -13.89 -5.91 0.65
N TRP A 23 -14.32 -5.89 1.91
CA TRP A 23 -15.71 -6.00 2.34
C TRP A 23 -16.26 -4.66 2.82
N PRO A 24 -16.45 -3.67 1.92
CA PRO A 24 -16.99 -2.38 2.34
C PRO A 24 -18.44 -2.52 2.76
N PHE A 25 -18.78 -1.87 3.86
CA PHE A 25 -20.14 -1.76 4.37
C PHE A 25 -20.58 -0.29 4.37
N GLN A 26 -21.86 -0.05 4.54
CA GLN A 26 -22.46 1.30 4.48
C GLN A 26 -22.19 2.00 3.15
N MET A 27 -22.33 1.26 2.06
CA MET A 27 -22.09 1.79 0.71
C MET A 27 -23.09 2.89 0.38
N ALA A 28 -22.59 4.08 0.02
CA ALA A 28 -23.41 5.20 -0.41
C ALA A 28 -23.50 5.31 -1.93
N LYS A 29 -22.41 4.99 -2.64
CA LYS A 29 -22.38 5.05 -4.10
C LYS A 29 -21.20 4.28 -4.69
N LEU A 30 -21.34 3.81 -5.94
CA LEU A 30 -20.26 3.30 -6.78
C LEU A 30 -19.88 4.37 -7.80
N VAL A 31 -18.60 4.63 -7.93
CA VAL A 31 -18.06 5.62 -8.88
C VAL A 31 -16.98 4.97 -9.72
N SER A 32 -17.17 4.98 -11.04
CA SER A 32 -16.10 4.60 -11.97
C SER A 32 -15.00 5.65 -11.93
N GLN A 33 -13.75 5.20 -11.81
CA GLN A 33 -12.57 6.06 -11.81
C GLN A 33 -11.58 5.55 -12.86
N PRO A 34 -10.72 6.42 -13.42
CA PRO A 34 -9.56 5.96 -14.18
C PRO A 34 -8.72 4.98 -13.37
N SER A 35 -8.01 4.08 -14.05
CA SER A 35 -7.09 3.16 -13.39
C SER A 35 -6.05 3.93 -12.56
N ILE A 36 -5.51 3.28 -11.53
CA ILE A 36 -4.46 3.87 -10.68
C ILE A 36 -3.28 4.34 -11.55
N ALA A 37 -2.88 3.55 -12.55
CA ALA A 37 -1.80 3.91 -13.46
C ALA A 37 -2.11 5.16 -14.29
N THR A 38 -3.37 5.36 -14.67
CA THR A 38 -3.81 6.55 -15.41
C THR A 38 -3.92 7.77 -14.49
N ARG A 39 -4.49 7.58 -13.31
CA ARG A 39 -4.71 8.67 -12.35
C ARG A 39 -3.41 9.16 -11.71
N TRP A 40 -2.51 8.23 -11.40
CA TRP A 40 -1.24 8.51 -10.73
C TRP A 40 -0.08 7.79 -11.40
N PRO A 41 0.35 8.25 -12.59
CA PRO A 41 1.46 7.62 -13.34
C PRO A 41 2.78 7.62 -12.55
N ALA A 42 2.95 8.53 -11.59
CA ALA A 42 4.11 8.59 -10.71
C ALA A 42 4.30 7.36 -9.81
N LEU A 43 3.26 6.52 -9.65
CA LEU A 43 3.34 5.23 -8.96
C LEU A 43 3.87 4.10 -9.85
N SER A 44 3.96 4.33 -11.17
CA SER A 44 4.27 3.26 -12.12
C SER A 44 5.73 2.83 -12.03
N VAL A 45 5.94 1.53 -12.01
CA VAL A 45 7.27 0.93 -12.16
C VAL A 45 7.82 1.16 -13.58
N ASN A 46 9.11 0.90 -13.77
CA ASN A 46 9.70 0.95 -15.11
C ASN A 46 8.95 -0.02 -16.05
N SER A 47 8.49 0.51 -17.18
CA SER A 47 7.74 -0.27 -18.19
C SER A 47 8.57 -1.41 -18.79
N ALA A 48 9.91 -1.28 -18.81
CA ALA A 48 10.82 -2.31 -19.29
C ALA A 48 10.92 -3.55 -18.39
N LEU A 49 10.43 -3.47 -17.13
CA LEU A 49 10.39 -4.66 -16.26
C LEU A 49 9.41 -5.71 -16.83
N PRO A 50 9.79 -7.00 -16.82
CA PRO A 50 8.91 -8.06 -17.28
C PRO A 50 7.62 -8.11 -16.45
N PRO A 51 6.51 -8.65 -17.01
CA PRO A 51 5.24 -8.75 -16.28
C PRO A 51 5.33 -9.54 -14.96
N THR A 52 6.25 -10.50 -14.90
CA THR A 52 6.47 -11.38 -13.74
C THR A 52 7.46 -10.82 -12.71
N ASP A 53 7.98 -9.59 -12.95
CA ASP A 53 8.94 -8.99 -12.02
C ASP A 53 8.30 -8.77 -10.64
N PRO A 54 8.96 -9.17 -9.55
CA PRO A 54 8.45 -9.05 -8.18
C PRO A 54 8.13 -7.60 -7.79
N VAL A 55 8.78 -6.61 -8.38
CA VAL A 55 8.49 -5.18 -8.15
C VAL A 55 7.06 -4.82 -8.58
N ARG A 56 6.51 -5.46 -9.61
CA ARG A 56 5.11 -5.26 -10.03
C ARG A 56 4.12 -5.80 -9.02
N ALA A 57 4.41 -6.96 -8.43
CA ALA A 57 3.60 -7.50 -7.34
C ALA A 57 3.67 -6.58 -6.11
N GLY A 58 4.87 -6.07 -5.80
CA GLY A 58 5.06 -5.07 -4.75
C GLY A 58 4.29 -3.78 -5.00
N GLN A 59 4.22 -3.28 -6.25
CA GLN A 59 3.38 -2.14 -6.61
C GLN A 59 1.90 -2.41 -6.33
N ALA A 60 1.39 -3.58 -6.70
CA ALA A 60 0.00 -3.94 -6.47
C ALA A 60 -0.33 -3.98 -4.97
N LEU A 61 0.55 -4.59 -4.16
CA LEU A 61 0.43 -4.62 -2.71
C LEU A 61 0.50 -3.21 -2.09
N PHE A 62 1.43 -2.38 -2.55
CA PHE A 62 1.54 -0.99 -2.10
C PHE A 62 0.26 -0.21 -2.38
N VAL A 63 -0.29 -0.33 -3.56
CA VAL A 63 -1.55 0.35 -3.94
C VAL A 63 -2.71 -0.11 -3.05
N ALA A 64 -2.78 -1.40 -2.73
CA ALA A 64 -3.87 -1.94 -1.91
C ALA A 64 -3.73 -1.60 -0.41
N GLN A 65 -2.50 -1.66 0.13
CA GLN A 65 -2.27 -1.65 1.58
C GLN A 65 -1.69 -0.33 2.11
N CYS A 66 -0.89 0.36 1.30
CA CYS A 66 -0.13 1.54 1.75
C CYS A 66 -0.71 2.85 1.22
N LEU A 67 -1.14 2.89 -0.05
CA LEU A 67 -1.67 4.07 -0.72
C LEU A 67 -2.92 4.69 -0.05
N PRO A 68 -3.79 3.93 0.64
CA PRO A 68 -4.89 4.52 1.40
C PRO A 68 -4.45 5.53 2.46
N CYS A 69 -3.23 5.41 2.98
CA CYS A 69 -2.69 6.29 4.02
C CYS A 69 -1.48 7.09 3.57
N HIS A 70 -0.69 6.61 2.60
CA HIS A 70 0.56 7.21 2.15
C HIS A 70 0.46 7.75 0.73
N LYS A 71 1.29 8.74 0.43
CA LYS A 71 1.64 9.15 -0.93
C LYS A 71 2.97 8.52 -1.36
N LEU A 72 3.24 8.56 -2.67
CA LEU A 72 4.54 8.23 -3.24
C LEU A 72 4.77 9.10 -4.47
N ASN A 73 5.84 9.88 -4.51
CA ASN A 73 6.08 10.91 -5.53
C ASN A 73 4.93 11.94 -5.66
N GLY A 74 4.32 12.33 -4.56
CA GLY A 74 3.15 13.20 -4.54
C GLY A 74 1.85 12.54 -4.99
N ALA A 75 1.89 11.31 -5.50
CA ALA A 75 0.72 10.56 -5.94
C ALA A 75 0.02 9.87 -4.77
N GLY A 76 -1.29 9.95 -4.74
CA GLY A 76 -2.15 9.45 -3.67
C GLY A 76 -3.10 10.54 -3.18
N ALA A 77 -4.20 10.15 -2.54
CA ALA A 77 -5.24 11.08 -2.08
C ALA A 77 -5.16 11.38 -0.57
N SER A 78 -4.32 10.66 0.16
CA SER A 78 -4.27 10.73 1.62
C SER A 78 -3.10 11.57 2.13
N ASP A 79 -3.33 12.25 3.25
CA ASP A 79 -2.32 12.98 4.03
C ASP A 79 -2.17 12.40 5.45
N VAL A 80 -2.66 11.18 5.69
CA VAL A 80 -2.55 10.49 6.99
C VAL A 80 -1.11 10.12 7.29
N GLY A 81 -0.40 9.57 6.30
CA GLY A 81 1.01 9.20 6.40
C GLY A 81 1.89 10.05 5.48
N PRO A 82 3.22 10.06 5.71
CA PRO A 82 4.14 10.78 4.84
C PRO A 82 4.19 10.20 3.43
N ASP A 83 4.69 11.02 2.49
CA ASP A 83 5.11 10.52 1.18
C ASP A 83 6.30 9.57 1.36
N LEU A 84 6.22 8.38 0.75
CA LEU A 84 7.22 7.34 0.90
C LEU A 84 8.34 7.39 -0.16
N ASN A 85 8.44 8.50 -0.90
CA ASN A 85 9.57 8.74 -1.80
C ASN A 85 10.11 10.17 -1.69
N LEU A 86 9.34 11.11 -1.16
CA LEU A 86 9.71 12.51 -1.05
C LEU A 86 9.60 13.00 0.41
N PRO A 87 10.59 13.73 0.92
CA PRO A 87 11.89 14.01 0.32
C PRO A 87 12.83 12.79 0.32
N GLN A 88 12.55 11.78 1.17
CA GLN A 88 13.35 10.57 1.34
C GLN A 88 12.49 9.32 1.31
N ASN A 89 13.01 8.30 0.63
CA ASN A 89 12.42 6.98 0.64
C ASN A 89 12.85 6.21 1.90
N PRO A 90 11.97 5.45 2.57
CA PRO A 90 12.34 4.72 3.78
C PRO A 90 13.48 3.71 3.55
N THR A 91 13.68 3.21 2.33
CA THR A 91 14.81 2.34 2.01
C THR A 91 16.16 3.05 1.96
N GLU A 92 16.19 4.38 2.05
CA GLU A 92 17.44 5.19 2.07
C GLU A 92 17.97 5.38 3.49
N TYR A 93 17.13 5.21 4.52
CA TYR A 93 17.52 5.44 5.92
C TYR A 93 17.19 4.29 6.87
N LEU A 94 16.39 3.31 6.46
CA LEU A 94 16.14 2.07 7.20
C LEU A 94 16.80 0.88 6.51
N THR A 95 17.29 -0.05 7.32
CA THR A 95 17.65 -1.39 6.79
C THR A 95 16.39 -2.12 6.31
N SER A 96 16.56 -3.12 5.45
CA SER A 96 15.41 -3.93 5.00
C SER A 96 14.69 -4.59 6.19
N GLN A 97 15.42 -5.11 7.17
CA GLN A 97 14.84 -5.67 8.39
C GLN A 97 14.10 -4.60 9.21
N GLY A 98 14.70 -3.43 9.41
CA GLY A 98 14.08 -2.35 10.17
C GLY A 98 12.78 -1.85 9.50
N LEU A 99 12.76 -1.82 8.16
CA LEU A 99 11.55 -1.45 7.42
C LEU A 99 10.49 -2.56 7.47
N HIS A 100 10.91 -3.83 7.38
CA HIS A 100 10.05 -4.99 7.58
C HIS A 100 9.39 -4.95 8.96
N ASP A 101 10.18 -4.75 10.02
CA ASP A 101 9.69 -4.69 11.40
C ASP A 101 8.75 -3.49 11.61
N LEU A 102 9.06 -2.34 10.99
CA LEU A 102 8.20 -1.17 11.03
C LEU A 102 6.83 -1.43 10.38
N ILE A 103 6.78 -2.14 9.26
CA ILE A 103 5.52 -2.52 8.60
C ILE A 103 4.78 -3.55 9.47
N ARG A 104 5.49 -4.55 9.97
CA ARG A 104 4.93 -5.64 10.78
C ARG A 104 4.33 -5.14 12.09
N ASN A 105 5.07 -4.33 12.81
CA ASN A 105 4.65 -3.77 14.11
C ASN A 105 5.30 -2.39 14.33
N PRO A 106 4.69 -1.31 13.84
CA PRO A 106 5.26 0.04 13.93
C PRO A 106 5.60 0.46 15.36
N ARG A 107 4.76 0.07 16.32
CA ARG A 107 4.92 0.44 17.73
C ARG A 107 6.10 -0.24 18.41
N ALA A 108 6.55 -1.38 17.92
CA ALA A 108 7.75 -2.05 18.44
C ALA A 108 9.04 -1.36 17.96
N VAL A 109 8.99 -0.64 16.82
CA VAL A 109 10.15 0.04 16.25
C VAL A 109 10.29 1.46 16.80
N ARG A 110 9.19 2.20 16.85
CA ARG A 110 9.14 3.56 17.41
C ARG A 110 7.71 3.95 17.75
N THR A 111 7.56 4.82 18.76
CA THR A 111 6.26 5.31 19.21
C THR A 111 6.28 6.82 19.35
N TRP A 112 5.17 7.47 18.98
CA TRP A 112 4.87 8.87 19.26
C TRP A 112 3.36 9.05 19.42
N PRO A 113 2.88 10.11 20.12
CA PRO A 113 1.46 10.25 20.47
C PRO A 113 0.49 10.20 19.29
N ALA A 114 0.87 10.73 18.14
CA ALA A 114 0.03 10.78 16.93
C ALA A 114 0.24 9.61 15.97
N GLN A 115 0.88 8.52 16.40
CA GLN A 115 1.10 7.36 15.55
C GLN A 115 -0.22 6.66 15.20
N ALA A 116 -0.56 6.67 13.91
CA ALA A 116 -1.77 6.08 13.37
C ALA A 116 -1.52 4.86 12.46
N MET A 117 -0.26 4.59 12.07
CA MET A 117 0.06 3.45 11.22
C MET A 117 -0.30 2.14 11.94
N PRO A 118 -1.18 1.28 11.36
CA PRO A 118 -1.46 -0.04 11.92
C PRO A 118 -0.29 -0.98 11.66
N GLY A 119 -0.18 -2.04 12.47
CA GLY A 119 0.67 -3.19 12.15
C GLY A 119 -0.05 -4.11 11.16
N PHE A 120 0.73 -4.86 10.40
CA PHE A 120 0.22 -5.87 9.45
C PHE A 120 0.61 -7.27 9.94
N PRO A 121 -0.29 -8.00 10.62
CA PRO A 121 0.00 -9.35 11.10
C PRO A 121 0.19 -10.33 9.92
N PRO A 122 0.87 -11.48 10.13
CA PRO A 122 1.26 -12.40 9.05
C PRO A 122 0.11 -12.99 8.24
N ASP A 123 -1.06 -13.15 8.84
CA ASP A 123 -2.29 -13.61 8.20
C ASP A 123 -2.93 -12.53 7.31
N TYR A 124 -2.57 -11.26 7.54
CA TYR A 124 -3.04 -10.14 6.73
C TYR A 124 -2.05 -9.77 5.61
N LEU A 125 -0.76 -9.69 5.93
CA LEU A 125 0.32 -9.43 4.99
C LEU A 125 1.53 -10.32 5.37
N SER A 126 1.80 -11.34 4.56
CA SER A 126 2.90 -12.28 4.80
C SER A 126 4.27 -11.59 4.73
N ASP A 127 5.31 -12.20 5.30
CA ASP A 127 6.68 -11.67 5.23
C ASP A 127 7.15 -11.51 3.79
N ARG A 128 6.83 -12.48 2.92
CA ARG A 128 7.11 -12.38 1.49
C ARG A 128 6.42 -11.18 0.83
N GLU A 129 5.20 -10.87 1.20
CA GLU A 129 4.48 -9.70 0.65
C GLU A 129 5.08 -8.39 1.16
N ILE A 130 5.54 -8.34 2.41
CA ILE A 130 6.30 -7.18 2.92
C ILE A 130 7.59 -7.00 2.12
N ASP A 131 8.33 -8.08 1.84
CA ASP A 131 9.55 -8.02 1.04
C ASP A 131 9.27 -7.50 -0.38
N LEU A 132 8.14 -7.88 -0.99
CA LEU A 132 7.72 -7.35 -2.29
C LEU A 132 7.42 -5.85 -2.22
N VAL A 133 6.76 -5.38 -1.17
CA VAL A 133 6.53 -3.94 -0.95
C VAL A 133 7.86 -3.20 -0.79
N ILE A 134 8.80 -3.75 -0.02
CA ILE A 134 10.15 -3.17 0.16
C ILE A 134 10.90 -3.13 -1.17
N ALA A 135 10.80 -4.18 -2.00
CA ALA A 135 11.41 -4.20 -3.33
C ALA A 135 10.84 -3.10 -4.23
N TYR A 136 9.53 -2.90 -4.20
CA TYR A 136 8.88 -1.80 -4.92
C TYR A 136 9.35 -0.42 -4.41
N LEU A 137 9.36 -0.19 -3.11
CA LEU A 137 9.85 1.07 -2.54
C LEU A 137 11.30 1.34 -2.95
N ARG A 138 12.17 0.33 -2.89
CA ARG A 138 13.57 0.45 -3.33
C ARG A 138 13.69 0.78 -4.83
N HIS A 139 12.87 0.17 -5.68
CA HIS A 139 12.81 0.51 -7.10
C HIS A 139 12.38 1.97 -7.30
N MET A 140 11.42 2.45 -6.51
CA MET A 140 10.92 3.83 -6.61
C MET A 140 11.89 4.86 -6.03
N ALA A 141 12.77 4.49 -5.10
CA ALA A 141 13.82 5.38 -4.57
C ALA A 141 14.72 5.97 -5.69
N GLY A 142 15.02 5.16 -6.71
CA GLY A 142 15.73 5.60 -7.91
C GLY A 142 14.86 6.35 -8.94
N ARG A 143 13.59 6.63 -8.63
CA ARG A 143 12.60 7.21 -9.55
C ARG A 143 11.86 8.39 -8.92
N LYS A 144 12.55 9.17 -8.11
CA LYS A 144 11.98 10.38 -7.51
C LYS A 144 11.54 11.35 -8.61
N GLN A 145 10.33 11.87 -8.47
CA GLN A 145 9.82 12.92 -9.34
C GLN A 145 9.74 14.20 -8.51
N ALA A 146 10.51 15.21 -8.91
CA ALA A 146 10.35 16.54 -8.34
C ALA A 146 8.94 17.06 -8.65
N GLN A 147 8.29 17.64 -7.64
CA GLN A 147 7.05 18.39 -7.83
C GLN A 147 7.35 19.73 -8.49
#